data_475eabb6b1e8b936e6f8d2f190b53eac
#
_entry.id   475eabb6b1e8b936e6f8d2f190b53eac
#
_cell.length_a   1.000
_cell.length_b   1.000
_cell.length_c   1.000
_cell.angle_alpha   90.00
_cell.angle_beta   90.00
_cell.angle_gamma   90.00
#
_symmetry.space_group_name_H-M   'P 1'
#
loop_
_entity.id
_entity.type
_entity.pdbx_description
1 polymer ?
#
loop_
_entity_poly.entity_id
_entity_poly.type
_entity_poly.pdbx_seq_one_letter_code
_entity_poly.pdbx_strand_id
1 'polypeptide(L)'
;MKQMSTVALTLAAACAAGSAWADGEKIALFTKNQTNPFFQTVRVAAEDAAKQMHATISNYVPTKPDSIPEQMSQVEDAVTKRPDAVVFTPVDFKAMGPALQKLNTAKIPVINITDRASGGEVVTFIGSDDYNLGLATGRYLLKRMNGEGSVIILEGVRGSVTSQERVRGFNKALEEFPKVKLLASQPGNYQRLQAMQVTENLLQAHPKIDGVMAANDAMAMGVIEALDGADRKAMVVSINATKEGIDAVKAGKLLATGDYNGFLQGCLGTLAAIRHLRKQSVPKEIVFPASVIDASNYKGHELPDSQRNCPKWEEVVKG
;
A
#
# COMPACT_ATOMS: atom_id res chain seq x y z
N MET A 1 -16.47 8.61 -85.40
CA MET A 1 -15.43 7.99 -84.59
C MET A 1 -15.48 8.73 -83.25
N LYS A 2 -16.03 8.13 -82.21
CA LYS A 2 -16.10 8.68 -80.86
C LYS A 2 -15.10 7.90 -79.97
N GLN A 3 -14.09 8.61 -79.44
CA GLN A 3 -13.17 8.08 -78.46
C GLN A 3 -13.86 8.10 -77.10
N MET A 4 -13.97 6.96 -76.45
CA MET A 4 -14.36 6.80 -75.06
C MET A 4 -13.10 6.77 -74.18
N SER A 5 -12.90 7.83 -73.34
CA SER A 5 -11.86 7.83 -72.34
C SER A 5 -12.35 7.16 -71.08
N THR A 6 -11.69 6.07 -70.69
CA THR A 6 -11.94 5.34 -69.44
C THR A 6 -11.11 5.97 -68.31
N VAL A 7 -11.80 6.56 -67.32
CA VAL A 7 -11.16 7.06 -66.10
C VAL A 7 -11.08 5.93 -65.10
N ALA A 8 -9.90 5.46 -64.79
CA ALA A 8 -9.65 4.47 -63.74
C ALA A 8 -9.60 5.19 -62.35
N LEU A 9 -10.57 4.92 -61.51
CA LEU A 9 -10.62 5.41 -60.14
C LEU A 9 -9.85 4.42 -59.23
N THR A 10 -8.62 4.81 -58.80
CA THR A 10 -7.83 4.05 -57.82
C THR A 10 -8.31 4.41 -56.40
N LEU A 11 -9.03 3.49 -55.77
CA LEU A 11 -9.36 3.56 -54.36
C LEU A 11 -8.12 3.18 -53.53
N ALA A 12 -7.46 4.15 -52.89
CA ALA A 12 -6.43 3.89 -51.89
C ALA A 12 -7.14 3.56 -50.54
N ALA A 13 -7.19 2.26 -50.21
CA ALA A 13 -7.61 1.83 -48.88
C ALA A 13 -6.48 2.09 -47.89
N ALA A 14 -6.62 3.14 -47.08
CA ALA A 14 -5.79 3.39 -45.91
C ALA A 14 -6.13 2.34 -44.84
N CYS A 15 -5.35 1.26 -44.75
CA CYS A 15 -5.38 0.35 -43.61
C CYS A 15 -4.85 1.10 -42.40
N ALA A 16 -5.76 1.62 -41.55
CA ALA A 16 -5.45 1.98 -40.20
C ALA A 16 -5.11 0.68 -39.44
N ALA A 17 -3.80 0.37 -39.35
CA ALA A 17 -3.31 -0.67 -38.47
C ALA A 17 -3.50 -0.20 -37.02
N GLY A 18 -4.70 -0.35 -36.50
CA GLY A 18 -4.94 -0.40 -35.06
C GLY A 18 -4.21 -1.64 -34.54
N SER A 19 -3.12 -1.47 -33.81
CA SER A 19 -2.51 -2.54 -33.04
C SER A 19 -3.54 -3.05 -32.05
N ALA A 20 -4.34 -4.03 -32.47
CA ALA A 20 -5.13 -4.82 -31.54
C ALA A 20 -4.14 -5.62 -30.68
N TRP A 21 -4.06 -5.29 -29.41
CA TRP A 21 -3.45 -6.15 -28.41
C TRP A 21 -4.37 -7.37 -28.29
N ALA A 22 -4.05 -8.45 -29.00
CA ALA A 22 -4.92 -9.63 -29.09
C ALA A 22 -5.04 -10.38 -27.75
N ASP A 23 -4.10 -10.17 -26.79
CA ASP A 23 -4.02 -10.87 -25.51
C ASP A 23 -4.03 -9.95 -24.26
N GLY A 24 -4.32 -8.67 -24.39
CA GLY A 24 -4.26 -7.70 -23.26
C GLY A 24 -2.85 -7.52 -22.69
N GLU A 25 -2.68 -6.49 -21.87
CA GLU A 25 -1.39 -6.20 -21.24
C GLU A 25 -1.08 -7.22 -20.12
N LYS A 26 0.19 -7.65 -20.03
CA LYS A 26 0.70 -8.57 -19.01
C LYS A 26 1.45 -7.79 -17.93
N ILE A 27 0.90 -7.71 -16.74
CA ILE A 27 1.44 -6.92 -15.64
C ILE A 27 1.94 -7.84 -14.53
N ALA A 28 3.17 -7.67 -14.08
CA ALA A 28 3.69 -8.33 -12.90
C ALA A 28 3.46 -7.44 -11.66
N LEU A 29 2.76 -7.97 -10.66
CA LEU A 29 2.50 -7.29 -9.39
C LEU A 29 3.39 -7.86 -8.29
N PHE A 30 4.23 -7.02 -7.70
CA PHE A 30 5.08 -7.36 -6.56
C PHE A 30 4.51 -6.80 -5.27
N THR A 31 4.27 -7.68 -4.29
CA THR A 31 3.90 -7.32 -2.93
C THR A 31 4.89 -7.93 -1.93
N LYS A 32 4.87 -7.47 -0.66
CA LYS A 32 5.94 -7.77 0.31
C LYS A 32 5.78 -9.10 1.03
N ASN A 33 4.55 -9.55 1.26
CA ASN A 33 4.27 -10.79 1.99
C ASN A 33 2.82 -11.25 1.81
N GLN A 34 2.53 -12.45 2.31
CA GLN A 34 1.20 -13.07 2.25
C GLN A 34 0.39 -12.90 3.54
N THR A 35 1.05 -12.56 4.65
CA THR A 35 0.46 -12.58 6.00
C THR A 35 -0.20 -11.27 6.40
N ASN A 36 0.20 -10.13 5.79
CA ASN A 36 -0.42 -8.84 6.04
C ASN A 36 -1.65 -8.66 5.14
N PRO A 37 -2.87 -8.55 5.70
CA PRO A 37 -4.12 -8.39 4.93
C PRO A 37 -4.12 -7.20 3.97
N PHE A 38 -3.38 -6.13 4.27
CA PHE A 38 -3.21 -4.99 3.38
C PHE A 38 -2.77 -5.39 1.97
N PHE A 39 -1.80 -6.31 1.84
CA PHE A 39 -1.35 -6.75 0.52
C PHE A 39 -2.34 -7.66 -0.20
N GLN A 40 -3.23 -8.33 0.54
CA GLN A 40 -4.36 -9.03 -0.08
C GLN A 40 -5.32 -8.03 -0.74
N THR A 41 -5.65 -6.94 -0.03
CA THR A 41 -6.46 -5.83 -0.57
C THR A 41 -5.83 -5.26 -1.85
N VAL A 42 -4.52 -5.00 -1.86
CA VAL A 42 -3.79 -4.50 -3.05
C VAL A 42 -3.92 -5.48 -4.22
N ARG A 43 -3.74 -6.80 -3.99
CA ARG A 43 -3.84 -7.82 -5.04
C ARG A 43 -5.25 -7.91 -5.62
N VAL A 44 -6.26 -7.99 -4.77
CA VAL A 44 -7.67 -8.03 -5.20
C VAL A 44 -8.03 -6.82 -6.06
N ALA A 45 -7.62 -5.64 -5.64
CA ALA A 45 -7.85 -4.40 -6.38
C ALA A 45 -7.10 -4.36 -7.74
N ALA A 46 -5.85 -4.83 -7.75
CA ALA A 46 -5.07 -4.90 -8.99
C ALA A 46 -5.69 -5.89 -10.01
N GLU A 47 -6.18 -7.03 -9.53
CA GLU A 47 -6.88 -8.03 -10.36
C GLU A 47 -8.21 -7.48 -10.90
N ASP A 48 -8.97 -6.74 -10.07
CA ASP A 48 -10.20 -6.10 -10.53
C ASP A 48 -9.93 -5.05 -11.61
N ALA A 49 -8.95 -4.17 -11.41
CA ALA A 49 -8.53 -3.18 -12.40
C ALA A 49 -8.06 -3.84 -13.72
N ALA A 50 -7.27 -4.90 -13.63
CA ALA A 50 -6.81 -5.64 -14.81
C ALA A 50 -7.98 -6.26 -15.57
N LYS A 51 -8.92 -6.90 -14.86
CA LYS A 51 -10.13 -7.48 -15.45
C LYS A 51 -10.96 -6.44 -16.18
N GLN A 52 -11.19 -5.26 -15.58
CA GLN A 52 -11.93 -4.15 -16.21
C GLN A 52 -11.26 -3.66 -17.50
N MET A 53 -9.93 -3.75 -17.56
CA MET A 53 -9.12 -3.26 -18.69
C MET A 53 -8.72 -4.36 -19.69
N HIS A 54 -9.19 -5.61 -19.49
CA HIS A 54 -8.81 -6.80 -20.29
C HIS A 54 -7.32 -7.12 -20.24
N ALA A 55 -6.63 -6.76 -19.13
CA ALA A 55 -5.24 -7.09 -18.86
C ALA A 55 -5.12 -8.31 -17.93
N THR A 56 -3.91 -8.82 -17.74
CA THR A 56 -3.61 -9.94 -16.84
C THR A 56 -2.61 -9.57 -15.76
N ILE A 57 -2.77 -10.13 -14.56
CA ILE A 57 -1.85 -9.96 -13.42
C ILE A 57 -1.12 -11.27 -13.15
N SER A 58 0.21 -11.18 -13.00
CA SER A 58 1.04 -12.23 -12.41
C SER A 58 1.55 -11.75 -11.05
N ASN A 59 1.13 -12.42 -9.97
CA ASN A 59 1.50 -12.06 -8.61
C ASN A 59 2.87 -12.62 -8.23
N TYR A 60 3.75 -11.78 -7.68
CA TYR A 60 5.04 -12.11 -7.10
C TYR A 60 5.05 -11.72 -5.63
N VAL A 61 5.08 -12.73 -4.76
CA VAL A 61 4.96 -12.54 -3.32
C VAL A 61 6.00 -13.41 -2.61
N PRO A 62 6.92 -12.85 -1.83
CA PRO A 62 7.86 -13.64 -1.03
C PRO A 62 7.12 -14.59 -0.08
N THR A 63 7.62 -15.80 0.08
CA THR A 63 7.09 -16.79 1.03
C THR A 63 7.43 -16.42 2.46
N LYS A 64 8.65 -15.90 2.69
CA LYS A 64 9.03 -15.28 3.95
C LYS A 64 8.70 -13.80 3.90
N PRO A 65 7.98 -13.26 4.91
CA PRO A 65 7.66 -11.86 4.96
C PRO A 65 8.88 -10.96 4.76
N ASP A 66 8.75 -10.01 3.84
CA ASP A 66 9.73 -8.96 3.55
C ASP A 66 11.14 -9.48 3.17
N SER A 67 11.22 -10.69 2.56
CA SER A 67 12.47 -11.34 2.16
C SER A 67 13.13 -10.66 0.95
N ILE A 68 14.25 -9.98 1.18
CA ILE A 68 15.06 -9.35 0.11
C ILE A 68 15.55 -10.40 -0.90
N PRO A 69 16.14 -11.54 -0.50
CA PRO A 69 16.65 -12.55 -1.46
C PRO A 69 15.52 -13.11 -2.34
N GLU A 70 14.35 -13.39 -1.76
CA GLU A 70 13.23 -13.92 -2.53
C GLU A 70 12.70 -12.90 -3.53
N GLN A 71 12.51 -11.64 -3.13
CA GLN A 71 12.02 -10.61 -4.05
C GLN A 71 13.04 -10.32 -5.17
N MET A 72 14.34 -10.36 -4.88
CA MET A 72 15.40 -10.26 -5.91
C MET A 72 15.28 -11.37 -6.95
N SER A 73 15.15 -12.63 -6.51
CA SER A 73 14.98 -13.79 -7.39
C SER A 73 13.68 -13.69 -8.21
N GLN A 74 12.61 -13.22 -7.59
CA GLN A 74 11.33 -13.00 -8.28
C GLN A 74 11.44 -11.92 -9.36
N VAL A 75 12.23 -10.87 -9.15
CA VAL A 75 12.50 -9.85 -10.18
C VAL A 75 13.29 -10.46 -11.35
N GLU A 76 14.26 -11.33 -11.10
CA GLU A 76 15.01 -12.04 -12.15
C GLU A 76 14.10 -12.94 -12.99
N ASP A 77 13.17 -13.65 -12.33
CA ASP A 77 12.14 -14.44 -13.01
C ASP A 77 11.21 -13.56 -13.87
N ALA A 78 10.75 -12.44 -13.32
CA ALA A 78 9.93 -11.49 -14.06
C ALA A 78 10.66 -10.90 -15.28
N VAL A 79 11.93 -10.53 -15.15
CA VAL A 79 12.76 -10.06 -16.29
C VAL A 79 12.84 -11.13 -17.38
N THR A 80 12.96 -12.41 -17.01
CA THR A 80 12.98 -13.54 -17.95
C THR A 80 11.63 -13.72 -18.66
N LYS A 81 10.53 -13.58 -17.93
CA LYS A 81 9.15 -13.73 -18.45
C LYS A 81 8.66 -12.52 -19.27
N ARG A 82 9.34 -11.37 -19.15
CA ARG A 82 9.07 -10.14 -19.90
C ARG A 82 7.61 -9.69 -19.82
N PRO A 83 7.09 -9.29 -18.63
CA PRO A 83 5.82 -8.61 -18.56
C PRO A 83 5.91 -7.26 -19.29
N ASP A 84 4.77 -6.72 -19.72
CA ASP A 84 4.72 -5.42 -20.38
C ASP A 84 4.98 -4.27 -19.39
N ALA A 85 4.62 -4.44 -18.12
CA ALA A 85 4.91 -3.52 -17.03
C ALA A 85 4.99 -4.23 -15.68
N VAL A 86 5.58 -3.55 -14.69
CA VAL A 86 5.67 -4.00 -13.30
C VAL A 86 4.99 -2.98 -12.39
N VAL A 87 4.11 -3.47 -11.49
CA VAL A 87 3.63 -2.73 -10.32
C VAL A 87 4.42 -3.24 -9.12
N PHE A 88 5.17 -2.37 -8.46
CA PHE A 88 6.25 -2.76 -7.56
C PHE A 88 6.13 -2.13 -6.18
N THR A 89 6.02 -2.99 -5.15
CA THR A 89 6.22 -2.61 -3.76
C THR A 89 7.53 -3.22 -3.27
N PRO A 90 8.61 -2.45 -3.03
CA PRO A 90 9.88 -2.99 -2.57
C PRO A 90 9.79 -3.46 -1.12
N VAL A 91 10.41 -4.60 -0.79
CA VAL A 91 10.54 -5.08 0.60
C VAL A 91 11.48 -4.20 1.41
N ASP A 92 12.46 -3.56 0.77
CA ASP A 92 13.41 -2.64 1.38
C ASP A 92 13.74 -1.50 0.40
N PHE A 93 13.79 -0.27 0.92
CA PHE A 93 14.02 0.94 0.12
C PHE A 93 15.34 0.94 -0.65
N LYS A 94 16.45 0.55 0.02
CA LYS A 94 17.80 0.59 -0.56
C LYS A 94 18.19 -0.73 -1.20
N ALA A 95 17.92 -1.85 -0.51
CA ALA A 95 18.36 -3.16 -0.96
C ALA A 95 17.71 -3.60 -2.27
N MET A 96 16.51 -3.07 -2.60
CA MET A 96 15.83 -3.37 -3.86
C MET A 96 16.25 -2.47 -5.03
N GLY A 97 17.17 -1.53 -4.84
CA GLY A 97 17.72 -0.70 -5.91
C GLY A 97 18.29 -1.49 -7.10
N PRO A 98 19.12 -2.52 -6.89
CA PRO A 98 19.61 -3.37 -7.97
C PRO A 98 18.51 -4.11 -8.74
N ALA A 99 17.42 -4.51 -8.06
CA ALA A 99 16.25 -5.11 -8.73
C ALA A 99 15.58 -4.11 -9.68
N LEU A 100 15.40 -2.87 -9.22
CA LEU A 100 14.83 -1.81 -10.03
C LEU A 100 15.69 -1.50 -11.26
N GLN A 101 17.04 -1.46 -11.09
CA GLN A 101 17.98 -1.29 -12.20
C GLN A 101 17.90 -2.44 -13.22
N LYS A 102 17.72 -3.69 -12.78
CA LYS A 102 17.51 -4.83 -13.70
C LYS A 102 16.26 -4.66 -14.55
N LEU A 103 15.13 -4.24 -13.95
CA LEU A 103 13.89 -3.94 -14.68
C LEU A 103 14.09 -2.81 -15.69
N ASN A 104 14.77 -1.73 -15.29
CA ASN A 104 15.04 -0.60 -16.17
C ASN A 104 15.96 -1.00 -17.34
N THR A 105 17.02 -1.78 -17.10
CA THR A 105 17.91 -2.31 -18.14
C THR A 105 17.15 -3.19 -19.15
N ALA A 106 16.18 -3.97 -18.65
CA ALA A 106 15.29 -4.78 -19.48
C ALA A 106 14.22 -3.95 -20.21
N LYS A 107 14.18 -2.61 -19.98
CA LYS A 107 13.19 -1.67 -20.52
C LYS A 107 11.75 -2.00 -20.12
N ILE A 108 11.56 -2.60 -18.95
CA ILE A 108 10.24 -2.88 -18.36
C ILE A 108 9.86 -1.67 -17.50
N PRO A 109 8.78 -0.96 -17.84
CA PRO A 109 8.32 0.19 -17.05
C PRO A 109 7.84 -0.25 -15.67
N VAL A 110 8.19 0.54 -14.65
CA VAL A 110 7.88 0.25 -13.25
C VAL A 110 6.95 1.33 -12.69
N ILE A 111 5.82 0.90 -12.16
CA ILE A 111 4.92 1.70 -11.34
C ILE A 111 5.24 1.35 -9.88
N ASN A 112 5.77 2.30 -9.12
CA ASN A 112 6.06 2.06 -7.72
C ASN A 112 4.84 2.39 -6.86
N ILE A 113 4.43 1.48 -6.00
CA ILE A 113 3.28 1.68 -5.10
C ILE A 113 3.66 1.42 -3.65
N THR A 114 2.87 1.95 -2.72
CA THR A 114 2.91 1.68 -1.27
C THR A 114 4.18 2.20 -0.60
N ASP A 115 5.29 1.53 -0.79
CA ASP A 115 6.59 1.87 -0.21
C ASP A 115 7.54 2.36 -1.30
N ARG A 116 8.27 3.44 -1.04
CA ARG A 116 9.16 4.03 -2.05
C ARG A 116 10.32 3.09 -2.35
N ALA A 117 10.73 3.07 -3.60
CA ALA A 117 11.94 2.40 -4.07
C ALA A 117 13.05 3.44 -4.37
N SER A 118 14.31 3.03 -4.30
CA SER A 118 15.46 3.85 -4.72
C SER A 118 16.35 3.11 -5.71
N GLY A 119 17.23 3.83 -6.36
CA GLY A 119 18.29 3.24 -7.19
C GLY A 119 17.89 2.90 -8.63
N GLY A 120 16.74 3.35 -9.11
CA GLY A 120 16.31 3.21 -10.50
C GLY A 120 15.22 4.20 -10.88
N GLU A 121 14.70 4.09 -12.09
CA GLU A 121 13.63 4.94 -12.60
C GLU A 121 12.27 4.29 -12.44
N VAL A 122 11.26 5.09 -12.10
CA VAL A 122 9.85 4.70 -12.05
C VAL A 122 9.01 5.66 -12.89
N VAL A 123 7.95 5.16 -13.49
CA VAL A 123 6.98 5.96 -14.24
C VAL A 123 6.26 6.91 -13.29
N THR A 124 5.78 6.36 -12.17
CA THR A 124 5.06 7.08 -11.12
C THR A 124 5.25 6.39 -9.78
N PHE A 125 5.05 7.15 -8.69
CA PHE A 125 4.82 6.62 -7.35
C PHE A 125 3.36 6.83 -6.95
N ILE A 126 2.72 5.81 -6.37
CA ILE A 126 1.35 5.89 -5.84
C ILE A 126 1.34 5.37 -4.40
N GLY A 127 0.95 6.23 -3.46
CA GLY A 127 0.96 5.89 -2.03
C GLY A 127 0.15 6.88 -1.21
N SER A 128 0.29 6.83 0.10
CA SER A 128 -0.31 7.76 1.04
C SER A 128 0.75 8.56 1.78
N ASP A 129 0.35 9.63 2.42
CA ASP A 129 1.25 10.45 3.24
C ASP A 129 1.49 9.81 4.62
N ASP A 130 2.47 8.92 4.68
CA ASP A 130 2.80 8.13 5.88
C ASP A 130 3.13 8.99 7.10
N TYR A 131 3.85 10.12 6.91
CA TYR A 131 4.16 11.02 8.00
C TYR A 131 2.90 11.65 8.58
N ASN A 132 2.05 12.21 7.75
CA ASN A 132 0.81 12.82 8.20
C ASN A 132 -0.19 11.79 8.73
N LEU A 133 -0.19 10.55 8.23
CA LEU A 133 -0.97 9.46 8.83
C LEU A 133 -0.50 9.14 10.26
N GLY A 134 0.81 8.98 10.46
CA GLY A 134 1.38 8.80 11.80
C GLY A 134 1.06 9.98 12.73
N LEU A 135 1.24 11.21 12.24
CA LEU A 135 0.95 12.42 13.00
C LEU A 135 -0.54 12.51 13.37
N ALA A 136 -1.44 12.29 12.43
CA ALA A 136 -2.89 12.40 12.64
C ALA A 136 -3.41 11.35 13.62
N THR A 137 -3.03 10.07 13.44
CA THR A 137 -3.45 8.97 14.32
C THR A 137 -2.83 9.11 15.72
N GLY A 138 -1.56 9.52 15.80
CA GLY A 138 -0.89 9.83 17.06
C GLY A 138 -1.60 10.96 17.82
N ARG A 139 -1.85 12.10 17.17
CA ARG A 139 -2.63 13.22 17.74
C ARG A 139 -4.02 12.79 18.20
N TYR A 140 -4.67 11.92 17.41
CA TYR A 140 -5.99 11.40 17.76
C TYR A 140 -5.95 10.62 19.07
N LEU A 141 -5.02 9.67 19.22
CA LEU A 141 -4.81 8.92 20.46
C LEU A 141 -4.55 9.86 21.65
N LEU A 142 -3.57 10.76 21.51
CA LEU A 142 -3.12 11.62 22.60
C LEU A 142 -4.21 12.59 23.07
N LYS A 143 -5.05 13.09 22.17
CA LYS A 143 -6.25 13.87 22.54
C LYS A 143 -7.26 13.02 23.30
N ARG A 144 -7.50 11.77 22.89
CA ARG A 144 -8.42 10.85 23.59
C ARG A 144 -7.90 10.44 24.97
N MET A 145 -6.59 10.48 25.19
CA MET A 145 -5.92 10.30 26.48
C MET A 145 -5.91 11.61 27.34
N ASN A 146 -6.55 12.69 26.89
CA ASN A 146 -6.52 14.01 27.52
C ASN A 146 -5.09 14.59 27.65
N GLY A 147 -4.16 14.17 26.82
CA GLY A 147 -2.78 14.65 26.78
C GLY A 147 -1.91 14.21 27.95
N GLU A 148 -2.29 13.16 28.68
CA GLU A 148 -1.56 12.64 29.85
C GLU A 148 -1.47 11.11 29.80
N GLY A 149 -0.50 10.53 30.54
CA GLY A 149 -0.32 9.09 30.64
C GLY A 149 0.93 8.56 29.94
N SER A 150 0.93 7.29 29.58
CA SER A 150 2.08 6.59 29.02
C SER A 150 1.72 5.78 27.79
N VAL A 151 2.59 5.79 26.79
CA VAL A 151 2.39 5.10 25.52
C VAL A 151 3.59 4.27 25.12
N ILE A 152 3.33 3.30 24.23
CA ILE A 152 4.36 2.58 23.46
C ILE A 152 4.11 2.74 21.97
N ILE A 153 5.16 2.60 21.17
CA ILE A 153 5.11 2.56 19.71
C ILE A 153 5.54 1.18 19.24
N LEU A 154 4.72 0.55 18.38
CA LEU A 154 5.07 -0.65 17.61
C LEU A 154 5.46 -0.21 16.20
N GLU A 155 6.76 -0.32 15.89
CA GLU A 155 7.33 0.09 14.60
C GLU A 155 7.13 -1.00 13.55
N GLY A 156 7.09 -0.62 12.27
CA GLY A 156 7.14 -1.56 11.16
C GLY A 156 8.57 -2.06 10.88
N VAL A 157 8.82 -2.44 9.62
CA VAL A 157 10.15 -2.92 9.17
C VAL A 157 11.12 -1.74 9.06
N ARG A 158 12.33 -1.88 9.61
CA ARG A 158 13.33 -0.79 9.64
C ARG A 158 13.77 -0.28 8.26
N GLY A 159 13.85 -1.17 7.27
CA GLY A 159 14.22 -0.83 5.87
C GLY A 159 13.08 -0.21 5.05
N SER A 160 11.90 0.00 5.65
CA SER A 160 10.73 0.59 5.02
C SER A 160 10.65 2.08 5.32
N VAL A 161 10.58 2.90 4.26
CA VAL A 161 10.34 4.35 4.40
C VAL A 161 8.98 4.60 5.04
N THR A 162 7.96 3.83 4.67
CA THR A 162 6.63 3.85 5.28
C THR A 162 6.70 3.72 6.80
N SER A 163 7.49 2.75 7.32
CA SER A 163 7.66 2.60 8.78
C SER A 163 8.32 3.81 9.41
N GLN A 164 9.41 4.29 8.82
CA GLN A 164 10.18 5.42 9.33
C GLN A 164 9.32 6.69 9.40
N GLU A 165 8.56 6.98 8.35
CA GLU A 165 7.71 8.16 8.29
C GLU A 165 6.52 8.10 9.25
N ARG A 166 5.86 6.94 9.41
CA ARG A 166 4.79 6.76 10.42
C ARG A 166 5.32 6.98 11.84
N VAL A 167 6.47 6.37 12.18
CA VAL A 167 7.10 6.55 13.50
C VAL A 167 7.54 7.99 13.70
N ARG A 168 8.07 8.66 12.68
CA ARG A 168 8.41 10.08 12.73
C ARG A 168 7.16 10.94 13.01
N GLY A 169 6.03 10.61 12.37
CA GLY A 169 4.74 11.26 12.64
C GLY A 169 4.24 11.04 14.07
N PHE A 170 4.32 9.81 14.61
CA PHE A 170 3.97 9.52 16.01
C PHE A 170 4.84 10.31 16.99
N ASN A 171 6.16 10.34 16.77
CA ASN A 171 7.06 11.12 17.63
C ASN A 171 6.74 12.63 17.56
N LYS A 172 6.40 13.13 16.37
CA LYS A 172 5.97 14.53 16.22
C LYS A 172 4.68 14.83 16.98
N ALA A 173 3.73 13.89 16.99
CA ALA A 173 2.53 14.02 17.83
C ALA A 173 2.89 14.09 19.32
N LEU A 174 3.82 13.24 19.79
CA LEU A 174 4.26 13.23 21.20
C LEU A 174 4.90 14.55 21.63
N GLU A 175 5.65 15.23 20.76
CA GLU A 175 6.22 16.55 21.05
C GLU A 175 5.14 17.59 21.41
N GLU A 176 3.91 17.44 20.92
CA GLU A 176 2.78 18.35 21.18
C GLU A 176 2.08 18.06 22.52
N PHE A 177 2.38 16.91 23.15
CA PHE A 177 1.75 16.45 24.40
C PHE A 177 2.81 16.10 25.46
N PRO A 178 3.54 17.08 26.03
CA PRO A 178 4.72 16.83 26.85
C PRO A 178 4.45 16.11 28.17
N LYS A 179 3.19 15.98 28.60
CA LYS A 179 2.82 15.18 29.77
C LYS A 179 2.60 13.69 29.46
N VAL A 180 2.65 13.29 28.18
CA VAL A 180 2.59 11.88 27.78
C VAL A 180 4.01 11.32 27.74
N LYS A 181 4.23 10.22 28.43
CA LYS A 181 5.53 9.54 28.48
C LYS A 181 5.61 8.42 27.44
N LEU A 182 6.56 8.49 26.51
CA LEU A 182 6.93 7.36 25.67
C LEU A 182 7.75 6.36 26.51
N LEU A 183 7.23 5.16 26.73
CA LEU A 183 7.89 4.08 27.49
C LEU A 183 8.85 3.27 26.64
N ALA A 184 8.44 2.96 25.42
CA ALA A 184 9.22 2.17 24.47
C ALA A 184 8.76 2.42 23.03
N SER A 185 9.71 2.27 22.09
CA SER A 185 9.44 2.14 20.66
C SER A 185 10.17 0.89 20.18
N GLN A 186 9.42 -0.12 19.72
CA GLN A 186 9.96 -1.45 19.43
C GLN A 186 9.44 -1.98 18.09
N PRO A 187 10.28 -2.70 17.30
CA PRO A 187 9.86 -3.25 16.01
C PRO A 187 8.91 -4.46 16.19
N GLY A 188 7.71 -4.35 15.65
CA GLY A 188 6.78 -5.46 15.43
C GLY A 188 6.81 -5.94 13.98
N ASN A 189 7.63 -5.30 13.10
CA ASN A 189 7.94 -5.68 11.72
C ASN A 189 6.69 -5.94 10.86
N TYR A 190 5.60 -5.21 11.11
CA TYR A 190 4.31 -5.37 10.44
C TYR A 190 3.66 -6.77 10.62
N GLN A 191 4.13 -7.56 11.61
CA GLN A 191 3.68 -8.93 11.87
C GLN A 191 2.85 -9.00 13.16
N ARG A 192 1.64 -9.58 13.06
CA ARG A 192 0.70 -9.74 14.20
C ARG A 192 1.32 -10.47 15.37
N LEU A 193 1.87 -11.67 15.12
CA LEU A 193 2.47 -12.50 16.17
C LEU A 193 3.65 -11.81 16.85
N GLN A 194 4.53 -11.16 16.08
CA GLN A 194 5.67 -10.46 16.65
C GLN A 194 5.24 -9.25 17.48
N ALA A 195 4.24 -8.49 17.01
CA ALA A 195 3.69 -7.38 17.79
C ALA A 195 3.03 -7.84 19.09
N MET A 196 2.33 -8.98 19.07
CA MET A 196 1.77 -9.62 20.28
C MET A 196 2.88 -9.93 21.28
N GLN A 197 3.92 -10.66 20.87
CA GLN A 197 5.04 -11.04 21.75
C GLN A 197 5.80 -9.84 22.32
N VAL A 198 6.05 -8.80 21.49
CA VAL A 198 6.68 -7.55 21.95
C VAL A 198 5.78 -6.84 22.97
N THR A 199 4.48 -6.82 22.73
CA THR A 199 3.51 -6.20 23.66
C THR A 199 3.46 -6.95 24.99
N GLU A 200 3.40 -8.28 24.98
CA GLU A 200 3.44 -9.11 26.21
C GLU A 200 4.67 -8.79 27.06
N ASN A 201 5.85 -8.71 26.43
CA ASN A 201 7.10 -8.34 27.12
C ASN A 201 7.03 -6.91 27.71
N LEU A 202 6.47 -5.95 26.95
CA LEU A 202 6.33 -4.58 27.42
C LEU A 202 5.29 -4.46 28.55
N LEU A 203 4.22 -5.25 28.55
CA LEU A 203 3.24 -5.32 29.64
C LEU A 203 3.83 -5.86 30.93
N GLN A 204 4.82 -6.77 30.85
CA GLN A 204 5.56 -7.26 32.02
C GLN A 204 6.52 -6.18 32.54
N ALA A 205 7.20 -5.45 31.65
CA ALA A 205 8.18 -4.43 32.02
C ALA A 205 7.54 -3.13 32.55
N HIS A 206 6.32 -2.84 32.13
CA HIS A 206 5.63 -1.58 32.44
C HIS A 206 4.28 -1.84 33.11
N PRO A 207 4.12 -1.48 34.39
CA PRO A 207 2.87 -1.71 35.13
C PRO A 207 1.66 -1.00 34.52
N LYS A 208 1.89 0.10 33.80
CA LYS A 208 0.83 0.89 33.17
C LYS A 208 1.24 1.35 31.77
N ILE A 209 0.42 0.97 30.79
CA ILE A 209 0.46 1.47 29.42
C ILE A 209 -0.95 1.96 29.12
N ASP A 210 -1.10 3.26 28.86
CA ASP A 210 -2.41 3.89 28.62
C ASP A 210 -2.77 3.90 27.13
N GLY A 211 -1.77 3.92 26.25
CA GLY A 211 -1.99 3.94 24.82
C GLY A 211 -0.92 3.22 24.02
N VAL A 212 -1.29 2.75 22.83
CA VAL A 212 -0.41 2.10 21.86
C VAL A 212 -0.60 2.70 20.47
N MET A 213 0.51 3.10 19.85
CA MET A 213 0.57 3.53 18.45
C MET A 213 1.19 2.41 17.64
N ALA A 214 0.38 1.65 16.91
CA ALA A 214 0.85 0.58 16.05
C ALA A 214 1.00 1.08 14.60
N ALA A 215 2.14 0.85 13.98
CA ALA A 215 2.39 1.34 12.63
C ALA A 215 1.56 0.64 11.54
N ASN A 216 0.81 -0.46 11.87
CA ASN A 216 -0.23 -1.01 11.01
C ASN A 216 -1.29 -1.80 11.79
N ASP A 217 -2.42 -2.11 11.13
CA ASP A 217 -3.55 -2.84 11.72
C ASP A 217 -3.18 -4.27 12.15
N ALA A 218 -2.37 -5.00 11.34
CA ALA A 218 -1.98 -6.36 11.69
C ALA A 218 -1.25 -6.42 13.04
N MET A 219 -0.37 -5.45 13.32
CA MET A 219 0.29 -5.31 14.63
C MET A 219 -0.71 -4.89 15.70
N ALA A 220 -1.64 -3.97 15.41
CA ALA A 220 -2.66 -3.56 16.36
C ALA A 220 -3.54 -4.73 16.82
N MET A 221 -3.86 -5.66 15.91
CA MET A 221 -4.57 -6.89 16.31
C MET A 221 -3.74 -7.72 17.29
N GLY A 222 -2.44 -7.88 17.07
CA GLY A 222 -1.55 -8.57 18.02
C GLY A 222 -1.43 -7.84 19.37
N VAL A 223 -1.43 -6.50 19.36
CA VAL A 223 -1.49 -5.68 20.59
C VAL A 223 -2.77 -5.94 21.36
N ILE A 224 -3.92 -5.94 20.69
CA ILE A 224 -5.23 -6.18 21.31
C ILE A 224 -5.27 -7.59 21.92
N GLU A 225 -4.75 -8.60 21.22
CA GLU A 225 -4.65 -9.98 21.76
C GLU A 225 -3.78 -10.05 23.02
N ALA A 226 -2.62 -9.38 23.02
CA ALA A 226 -1.75 -9.33 24.20
C ALA A 226 -2.41 -8.62 25.39
N LEU A 227 -3.14 -7.52 25.13
CA LEU A 227 -3.89 -6.79 26.16
C LEU A 227 -5.04 -7.66 26.72
N ASP A 228 -5.83 -8.29 25.86
CA ASP A 228 -6.93 -9.18 26.24
C ASP A 228 -6.39 -10.37 27.07
N GLY A 229 -5.27 -11.01 26.65
CA GLY A 229 -4.65 -12.12 27.35
C GLY A 229 -4.07 -11.77 28.73
N ALA A 230 -3.65 -10.51 28.90
CA ALA A 230 -3.13 -10.01 30.18
C ALA A 230 -4.20 -9.34 31.08
N ASP A 231 -5.48 -9.35 30.68
CA ASP A 231 -6.57 -8.59 31.31
C ASP A 231 -6.20 -7.11 31.53
N ARG A 232 -5.57 -6.50 30.51
CA ARG A 232 -5.11 -5.11 30.53
C ARG A 232 -5.88 -4.27 29.52
N LYS A 233 -5.99 -3.00 29.79
CA LYS A 233 -6.67 -2.05 28.90
C LYS A 233 -5.72 -0.92 28.51
N ALA A 234 -5.66 -0.63 27.22
CA ALA A 234 -5.00 0.55 26.66
C ALA A 234 -5.79 1.01 25.41
N MET A 235 -5.72 2.28 25.08
CA MET A 235 -6.26 2.80 23.82
C MET A 235 -5.29 2.43 22.69
N VAL A 236 -5.76 1.83 21.59
CA VAL A 236 -4.90 1.43 20.48
C VAL A 236 -5.31 2.19 19.22
N VAL A 237 -4.32 2.77 18.54
CA VAL A 237 -4.48 3.32 17.19
C VAL A 237 -3.55 2.61 16.21
N SER A 238 -3.94 2.59 14.95
CA SER A 238 -3.16 1.96 13.89
C SER A 238 -3.25 2.71 12.57
N ILE A 239 -2.70 2.11 11.52
CA ILE A 239 -2.77 2.61 10.14
C ILE A 239 -2.97 1.41 9.22
N ASN A 240 -3.77 1.53 8.23
CA ASN A 240 -4.01 0.79 6.99
C ASN A 240 -5.49 0.75 6.61
N ALA A 241 -6.42 0.87 7.58
CA ALA A 241 -7.85 0.71 7.37
C ALA A 241 -8.20 -0.61 6.65
N THR A 242 -7.56 -1.71 7.06
CA THR A 242 -7.92 -3.05 6.59
C THR A 242 -9.31 -3.43 7.07
N LYS A 243 -9.96 -4.39 6.40
CA LYS A 243 -11.28 -4.88 6.84
C LYS A 243 -11.29 -5.27 8.31
N GLU A 244 -10.24 -5.98 8.79
CA GLU A 244 -10.10 -6.38 10.20
C GLU A 244 -9.93 -5.16 11.12
N GLY A 245 -9.15 -4.14 10.70
CA GLY A 245 -9.01 -2.88 11.43
C GLY A 245 -10.34 -2.13 11.55
N ILE A 246 -11.10 -2.04 10.46
CA ILE A 246 -12.45 -1.43 10.46
C ILE A 246 -13.41 -2.20 11.39
N ASP A 247 -13.39 -3.54 11.34
CA ASP A 247 -14.22 -4.36 12.24
C ASP A 247 -13.84 -4.17 13.71
N ALA A 248 -12.54 -4.01 14.00
CA ALA A 248 -12.06 -3.73 15.36
C ALA A 248 -12.47 -2.31 15.83
N VAL A 249 -12.48 -1.30 14.94
CA VAL A 249 -13.03 0.03 15.26
C VAL A 249 -14.52 -0.06 15.55
N LYS A 250 -15.28 -0.76 14.71
CA LYS A 250 -16.71 -0.99 14.90
C LYS A 250 -17.02 -1.68 16.23
N ALA A 251 -16.19 -2.65 16.64
CA ALA A 251 -16.30 -3.37 17.89
C ALA A 251 -15.81 -2.59 19.13
N GLY A 252 -15.23 -1.39 18.95
CA GLY A 252 -14.64 -0.58 20.01
C GLY A 252 -13.33 -1.12 20.59
N LYS A 253 -12.72 -2.13 19.94
CA LYS A 253 -11.41 -2.71 20.33
C LYS A 253 -10.23 -1.89 19.82
N LEU A 254 -10.36 -1.27 18.66
CA LEU A 254 -9.42 -0.32 18.10
C LEU A 254 -10.03 1.08 18.16
N LEU A 255 -9.29 2.05 18.68
CA LEU A 255 -9.77 3.41 18.84
C LEU A 255 -9.94 4.13 17.49
N ALA A 256 -8.97 3.96 16.60
CA ALA A 256 -8.97 4.50 15.25
C ALA A 256 -7.89 3.83 14.38
N THR A 257 -8.04 3.93 13.06
CA THR A 257 -7.02 3.56 12.07
C THR A 257 -6.86 4.65 11.02
N GLY A 258 -5.65 4.88 10.55
CA GLY A 258 -5.38 5.76 9.41
C GLY A 258 -5.71 5.09 8.08
N ASP A 259 -6.41 5.77 7.19
CA ASP A 259 -6.73 5.23 5.87
C ASP A 259 -5.50 5.27 4.95
N TYR A 260 -4.92 4.10 4.69
CA TYR A 260 -3.77 3.97 3.80
C TYR A 260 -4.15 3.76 2.33
N ASN A 261 -5.43 3.68 2.03
CA ASN A 261 -5.97 3.55 0.68
C ASN A 261 -5.46 2.35 -0.12
N GLY A 262 -5.26 1.19 0.52
CA GLY A 262 -4.67 0.00 -0.11
C GLY A 262 -5.41 -0.45 -1.37
N PHE A 263 -6.75 -0.40 -1.35
CA PHE A 263 -7.56 -0.74 -2.52
C PHE A 263 -7.28 0.21 -3.70
N LEU A 264 -7.26 1.52 -3.45
CA LEU A 264 -6.95 2.52 -4.50
C LEU A 264 -5.51 2.38 -5.01
N GLN A 265 -4.55 2.04 -4.15
CA GLN A 265 -3.17 1.81 -4.60
C GLN A 265 -3.07 0.63 -5.57
N GLY A 266 -3.78 -0.47 -5.31
CA GLY A 266 -3.86 -1.62 -6.23
C GLY A 266 -4.53 -1.26 -7.56
N CYS A 267 -5.69 -0.59 -7.50
CA CYS A 267 -6.40 -0.11 -8.67
C CYS A 267 -5.55 0.83 -9.53
N LEU A 268 -5.10 1.95 -8.94
CA LEU A 268 -4.39 2.99 -9.67
C LEU A 268 -2.99 2.53 -10.12
N GLY A 269 -2.33 1.65 -9.35
CA GLY A 269 -1.07 1.05 -9.77
C GLY A 269 -1.21 0.29 -11.09
N THR A 270 -2.24 -0.54 -11.20
CA THR A 270 -2.54 -1.30 -12.40
C THR A 270 -3.02 -0.40 -13.54
N LEU A 271 -3.95 0.52 -13.26
CA LEU A 271 -4.41 1.50 -14.27
C LEU A 271 -3.27 2.38 -14.78
N ALA A 272 -2.35 2.83 -13.92
CA ALA A 272 -1.19 3.61 -14.34
C ALA A 272 -0.25 2.83 -15.27
N ALA A 273 -0.03 1.53 -15.00
CA ALA A 273 0.75 0.66 -15.87
C ALA A 273 0.11 0.57 -17.27
N ILE A 274 -1.19 0.28 -17.34
CA ILE A 274 -1.94 0.18 -18.59
C ILE A 274 -1.95 1.51 -19.35
N ARG A 275 -2.21 2.63 -18.67
CA ARG A 275 -2.17 3.98 -19.28
C ARG A 275 -0.82 4.30 -19.88
N HIS A 276 0.27 3.99 -19.13
CA HIS A 276 1.62 4.20 -19.63
C HIS A 276 1.89 3.39 -20.90
N LEU A 277 1.53 2.11 -20.92
CA LEU A 277 1.68 1.24 -22.09
C LEU A 277 0.88 1.75 -23.30
N ARG A 278 -0.31 2.29 -23.04
CA ARG A 278 -1.19 2.91 -24.06
C ARG A 278 -0.79 4.37 -24.40
N LYS A 279 0.37 4.85 -23.91
CA LYS A 279 0.90 6.22 -24.13
C LYS A 279 -0.03 7.32 -23.65
N GLN A 280 -0.84 7.05 -22.65
CA GLN A 280 -1.68 8.04 -21.97
C GLN A 280 -0.89 8.71 -20.83
N SER A 281 -1.28 9.92 -20.44
CA SER A 281 -0.62 10.67 -19.38
C SER A 281 -0.78 9.98 -18.02
N VAL A 282 0.34 9.90 -17.27
CA VAL A 282 0.42 9.44 -15.89
C VAL A 282 1.22 10.48 -15.10
N PRO A 283 0.68 11.05 -14.01
CA PRO A 283 1.41 11.96 -13.14
C PRO A 283 2.66 11.29 -12.55
N LYS A 284 3.68 12.06 -12.23
CA LYS A 284 4.91 11.52 -11.60
C LYS A 284 4.66 10.98 -10.18
N GLU A 285 3.61 11.48 -9.53
CA GLU A 285 3.27 11.08 -8.18
C GLU A 285 1.77 11.22 -7.92
N ILE A 286 1.19 10.25 -7.19
CA ILE A 286 -0.17 10.28 -6.67
C ILE A 286 -0.08 9.93 -5.20
N VAL A 287 -0.30 10.92 -4.32
CA VAL A 287 -0.25 10.72 -2.86
C VAL A 287 -1.61 11.05 -2.26
N PHE A 288 -2.19 10.04 -1.59
CA PHE A 288 -3.46 10.22 -0.89
C PHE A 288 -3.24 10.98 0.41
N PRO A 289 -4.11 11.94 0.73
CA PRO A 289 -4.03 12.68 1.98
C PRO A 289 -4.31 11.78 3.18
N ALA A 290 -3.75 12.14 4.34
CA ALA A 290 -4.02 11.44 5.58
C ALA A 290 -5.46 11.65 6.05
N SER A 291 -6.15 10.57 6.36
CA SER A 291 -7.44 10.59 7.05
C SER A 291 -7.49 9.56 8.17
N VAL A 292 -8.26 9.84 9.20
CA VAL A 292 -8.45 8.95 10.37
C VAL A 292 -9.86 8.40 10.35
N ILE A 293 -9.96 7.09 10.48
CA ILE A 293 -11.22 6.37 10.57
C ILE A 293 -11.43 5.93 12.02
N ASP A 294 -12.58 6.33 12.57
CA ASP A 294 -12.99 6.05 13.95
C ASP A 294 -14.46 5.59 14.03
N ALA A 295 -15.00 5.49 15.22
CA ALA A 295 -16.38 5.08 15.47
C ALA A 295 -17.44 5.99 14.80
N SER A 296 -17.09 7.21 14.41
CA SER A 296 -18.04 8.17 13.80
C SER A 296 -18.16 7.99 12.26
N ASN A 297 -17.12 7.45 11.60
CA ASN A 297 -17.04 7.45 10.13
C ASN A 297 -16.71 6.07 9.49
N TYR A 298 -16.46 5.01 10.27
CA TYR A 298 -16.08 3.68 9.76
C TYR A 298 -17.08 3.08 8.76
N LYS A 299 -18.36 3.47 8.81
CA LYS A 299 -19.43 2.91 7.95
C LYS A 299 -19.14 3.05 6.46
N GLY A 300 -18.41 4.09 6.05
CA GLY A 300 -17.96 4.26 4.67
C GLY A 300 -16.91 3.26 4.21
N HIS A 301 -16.34 2.48 5.12
CA HIS A 301 -15.21 1.57 4.87
C HIS A 301 -15.54 0.09 5.17
N GLU A 302 -16.82 -0.26 5.41
CA GLU A 302 -17.23 -1.61 5.81
C GLU A 302 -17.25 -2.63 4.66
N LEU A 303 -17.32 -2.19 3.41
CA LEU A 303 -17.42 -3.10 2.27
C LEU A 303 -16.17 -3.98 2.17
N PRO A 304 -16.36 -5.32 2.08
CA PRO A 304 -15.26 -6.24 1.79
C PRO A 304 -14.63 -5.92 0.44
N ASP A 305 -13.32 -6.16 0.31
CA ASP A 305 -12.59 -5.88 -0.93
C ASP A 305 -13.21 -6.57 -2.17
N SER A 306 -13.74 -7.78 -2.00
CA SER A 306 -14.41 -8.54 -3.07
C SER A 306 -15.74 -7.90 -3.57
N GLN A 307 -16.28 -6.93 -2.86
CA GLN A 307 -17.50 -6.20 -3.21
C GLN A 307 -17.22 -4.76 -3.65
N ARG A 308 -15.94 -4.36 -3.65
CA ARG A 308 -15.48 -3.06 -4.13
C ARG A 308 -15.15 -3.18 -5.63
N ASN A 309 -15.30 -2.07 -6.34
CA ASN A 309 -14.88 -1.95 -7.73
C ASN A 309 -13.83 -0.84 -7.85
N CYS A 310 -12.86 -1.03 -8.72
CA CYS A 310 -11.91 0.02 -9.03
C CYS A 310 -12.63 1.22 -9.67
N PRO A 311 -12.41 2.43 -9.17
CA PRO A 311 -12.95 3.64 -9.79
C PRO A 311 -12.28 3.86 -11.14
N LYS A 312 -12.93 4.63 -12.00
CA LYS A 312 -12.28 5.12 -13.22
C LYS A 312 -11.14 6.06 -12.86
N TRP A 313 -10.10 6.06 -13.68
CA TRP A 313 -8.92 6.91 -13.44
C TRP A 313 -9.27 8.38 -13.20
N GLU A 314 -10.14 8.94 -14.03
CA GLU A 314 -10.55 10.35 -14.02
C GLU A 314 -11.38 10.74 -12.78
N GLU A 315 -11.93 9.76 -12.07
CA GLU A 315 -12.68 9.99 -10.83
C GLU A 315 -11.75 10.26 -9.65
N VAL A 316 -10.53 9.74 -9.69
CA VAL A 316 -9.54 9.82 -8.60
C VAL A 316 -8.40 10.77 -8.93
N VAL A 317 -7.86 10.67 -10.15
CA VAL A 317 -6.70 11.45 -10.59
C VAL A 317 -7.19 12.64 -11.40
N LYS A 318 -7.30 13.77 -10.71
CA LYS A 318 -7.59 15.06 -11.37
C LYS A 318 -6.32 15.53 -12.09
N GLY A 319 -6.44 15.80 -13.39
CA GLY A 319 -5.35 16.25 -14.26
C GLY A 319 -4.81 17.63 -13.90
#